data_bd5cb0b45112618c6bc713d1cfbe9606
#
_entry.id   bd5cb0b45112618c6bc713d1cfbe9606
#
_cell.length_a   1.000
_cell.length_b   1.000
_cell.length_c   1.000
_cell.angle_alpha   90.00
_cell.angle_beta   90.00
_cell.angle_gamma   90.00
#
_symmetry.space_group_name_H-M   'P 1'
#
loop_
_entity.id
_entity.type
_entity.pdbx_description
1 polymer ?
#
loop_
_entity_poly.entity_id
_entity_poly.type
_entity_poly.pdbx_seq_one_letter_code
_entity_poly.pdbx_strand_id
1 'polypeptide(L)'
;PVGVPLGAALGLWWSWEAACARGWLPLIWFSRLLPGRSPQGPGGRWRLLALALSTCAAALTWPAIAWLTTGRQDAYTATETSWRGADLAPFVPWLTRLGDWVGPHLGLILLAVVLVIVGLLLSAPSLRSLGPVAWFWCLGYLLYLLIFFDPTTSVLRLLLPLAPAGWALATAADSTRRRLALLAACVIGQLVWVSWVWDFGSVSVHWVP
;
A
#
# COMPACT_ATOMS: atom_id res chain seq x y z
N PRO A 1 -7.78 -4.94 -7.87
CA PRO A 1 -6.97 -6.12 -8.25
C PRO A 1 -5.53 -5.97 -7.74
N VAL A 2 -5.05 -6.97 -6.97
CA VAL A 2 -3.72 -6.95 -6.32
C VAL A 2 -2.55 -6.89 -7.33
N GLY A 3 -2.76 -7.22 -8.59
CA GLY A 3 -1.76 -7.12 -9.64
C GLY A 3 -1.31 -5.69 -9.96
N VAL A 4 -2.18 -4.70 -9.79
CA VAL A 4 -1.83 -3.28 -10.04
C VAL A 4 -0.73 -2.79 -9.11
N PRO A 5 -0.86 -2.90 -7.76
CA PRO A 5 0.20 -2.49 -6.86
C PRO A 5 1.50 -3.30 -7.01
N LEU A 6 1.42 -4.59 -7.38
CA LEU A 6 2.61 -5.38 -7.65
C LEU A 6 3.32 -4.90 -8.93
N GLY A 7 2.58 -4.67 -10.00
CA GLY A 7 3.14 -4.11 -11.23
C GLY A 7 3.75 -2.73 -11.01
N ALA A 8 3.09 -1.87 -10.24
CA ALA A 8 3.61 -0.55 -9.86
C ALA A 8 4.90 -0.67 -9.03
N ALA A 9 4.95 -1.56 -8.05
CA ALA A 9 6.13 -1.81 -7.22
C ALA A 9 7.33 -2.25 -8.07
N LEU A 10 7.13 -3.21 -8.96
CA LEU A 10 8.17 -3.72 -9.86
C LEU A 10 8.59 -2.67 -10.88
N GLY A 11 7.66 -1.88 -11.42
CA GLY A 11 7.92 -0.77 -12.32
C GLY A 11 8.74 0.35 -11.66
N LEU A 12 8.41 0.71 -10.42
CA LEU A 12 9.18 1.67 -9.62
C LEU A 12 10.59 1.15 -9.35
N TRP A 13 10.75 -0.11 -8.99
CA TRP A 13 12.06 -0.72 -8.82
C TRP A 13 12.87 -0.70 -10.12
N TRP A 14 12.26 -1.12 -11.23
CA TRP A 14 12.92 -1.06 -12.54
C TRP A 14 13.37 0.37 -12.89
N SER A 15 12.48 1.35 -12.71
CA SER A 15 12.77 2.76 -12.99
C SER A 15 13.93 3.29 -12.14
N TRP A 16 13.94 2.93 -10.86
CA TRP A 16 15.03 3.26 -9.95
C TRP A 16 16.37 2.67 -10.41
N GLU A 17 16.40 1.40 -10.75
CA GLU A 17 17.62 0.74 -11.26
C GLU A 17 18.08 1.32 -12.60
N ALA A 18 17.14 1.63 -13.48
CA ALA A 18 17.43 2.26 -14.76
C ALA A 18 18.00 3.68 -14.58
N ALA A 19 17.49 4.45 -13.65
CA ALA A 19 18.00 5.79 -13.35
C ALA A 19 19.40 5.76 -12.73
N CYS A 20 19.66 4.81 -11.82
CA CYS A 20 21.00 4.61 -11.26
C CYS A 20 22.00 4.18 -12.36
N ALA A 21 21.60 3.27 -13.25
CA ALA A 21 22.46 2.80 -14.34
C ALA A 21 22.79 3.88 -15.38
N ARG A 22 21.90 4.88 -15.55
CA ARG A 22 22.15 6.04 -16.43
C ARG A 22 22.91 7.17 -15.74
N GLY A 23 23.23 7.03 -14.45
CA GLY A 23 23.88 8.07 -13.67
C GLY A 23 22.95 9.25 -13.29
N TRP A 24 21.64 9.15 -13.50
CA TRP A 24 20.68 10.19 -13.11
C TRP A 24 20.51 10.27 -11.61
N LEU A 25 20.70 9.16 -10.91
CA LEU A 25 20.69 9.11 -9.45
C LEU A 25 22.08 8.66 -8.96
N PRO A 26 22.66 9.35 -7.96
CA PRO A 26 23.92 8.93 -7.38
C PRO A 26 23.82 7.51 -6.79
N LEU A 27 24.83 6.68 -7.03
CA LEU A 27 24.90 5.32 -6.47
C LEU A 27 24.82 5.31 -4.93
N ILE A 28 25.18 6.42 -4.28
CA ILE A 28 25.05 6.58 -2.83
C ILE A 28 23.57 6.50 -2.37
N TRP A 29 22.63 6.95 -3.19
CA TRP A 29 21.19 6.81 -2.90
C TRP A 29 20.74 5.35 -3.03
N PHE A 30 21.27 4.64 -4.01
CA PHE A 30 21.01 3.21 -4.16
C PHE A 30 21.52 2.42 -2.94
N SER A 31 22.75 2.64 -2.54
CA SER A 31 23.36 1.97 -1.37
C SER A 31 22.68 2.35 -0.04
N ARG A 32 22.15 3.57 0.06
CA ARG A 32 21.37 3.98 1.24
C ARG A 32 20.00 3.32 1.33
N LEU A 33 19.31 3.16 0.18
CA LEU A 33 18.01 2.48 0.12
C LEU A 33 18.14 0.96 0.21
N LEU A 34 19.14 0.40 -0.41
CA LEU A 34 19.35 -1.04 -0.56
C LEU A 34 20.78 -1.43 -0.15
N PRO A 35 21.08 -1.36 1.16
CA PRO A 35 22.44 -1.63 1.66
C PRO A 35 22.92 -3.03 1.26
N GLY A 36 24.18 -3.11 0.83
CA GLY A 36 24.84 -4.37 0.43
C GLY A 36 24.42 -4.92 -0.93
N ARG A 37 23.72 -4.15 -1.74
CA ARG A 37 23.33 -4.56 -3.11
C ARG A 37 23.89 -3.61 -4.14
N SER A 38 24.23 -4.19 -5.31
CA SER A 38 24.57 -3.45 -6.52
C SER A 38 23.37 -3.42 -7.47
N PRO A 39 23.24 -2.39 -8.32
CA PRO A 39 22.23 -2.37 -9.37
C PRO A 39 22.33 -3.61 -10.26
N GLN A 40 21.18 -4.10 -10.72
CA GLN A 40 21.14 -5.26 -11.62
C GLN A 40 21.74 -4.90 -12.98
N GLY A 41 22.41 -5.88 -13.59
CA GLY A 41 22.85 -5.77 -14.97
C GLY A 41 21.66 -5.69 -15.95
N PRO A 42 21.94 -5.39 -17.25
CA PRO A 42 20.88 -5.20 -18.26
C PRO A 42 19.87 -6.35 -18.31
N GLY A 43 20.34 -7.61 -18.27
CA GLY A 43 19.48 -8.80 -18.31
C GLY A 43 18.52 -8.89 -17.11
N GLY A 44 18.98 -8.54 -15.91
CA GLY A 44 18.13 -8.51 -14.70
C GLY A 44 17.04 -7.44 -14.80
N ARG A 45 17.40 -6.26 -15.29
CA ARG A 45 16.45 -5.16 -15.50
C ARG A 45 15.36 -5.51 -16.52
N TRP A 46 15.68 -6.19 -17.62
CA TRP A 46 14.69 -6.63 -18.58
C TRP A 46 13.72 -7.67 -18.01
N ARG A 47 14.22 -8.60 -17.20
CA ARG A 47 13.36 -9.57 -16.48
C ARG A 47 12.41 -8.87 -15.51
N LEU A 48 12.91 -7.87 -14.80
CA LEU A 48 12.09 -7.07 -13.87
C LEU A 48 11.00 -6.29 -14.61
N LEU A 49 11.34 -5.67 -15.76
CA LEU A 49 10.36 -4.99 -16.61
C LEU A 49 9.31 -5.96 -17.16
N ALA A 50 9.74 -7.10 -17.68
CA ALA A 50 8.83 -8.12 -18.21
C ALA A 50 7.87 -8.62 -17.11
N LEU A 51 8.35 -8.81 -15.88
CA LEU A 51 7.52 -9.19 -14.74
C LEU A 51 6.54 -8.06 -14.35
N ALA A 52 6.97 -6.80 -14.37
CA ALA A 52 6.09 -5.66 -14.11
C ALA A 52 4.95 -5.58 -15.15
N LEU A 53 5.29 -5.71 -16.43
CA LEU A 53 4.31 -5.68 -17.52
C LEU A 53 3.36 -6.87 -17.48
N SER A 54 3.84 -8.08 -17.19
CA SER A 54 2.98 -9.26 -17.08
C SER A 54 2.02 -9.19 -15.89
N THR A 55 2.45 -8.65 -14.76
CA THR A 55 1.56 -8.44 -13.60
C THR A 55 0.51 -7.35 -13.86
N CYS A 56 0.86 -6.28 -14.58
CA CYS A 56 -0.10 -5.28 -15.02
C CYS A 56 -1.12 -5.89 -16.02
N ALA A 57 -0.64 -6.67 -16.98
CA ALA A 57 -1.52 -7.37 -17.93
C ALA A 57 -2.47 -8.33 -17.22
N ALA A 58 -1.96 -9.12 -16.26
CA ALA A 58 -2.80 -10.00 -15.43
C ALA A 58 -3.84 -9.22 -14.62
N ALA A 59 -3.50 -8.03 -14.11
CA ALA A 59 -4.46 -7.19 -13.39
C ALA A 59 -5.59 -6.66 -14.27
N LEU A 60 -5.33 -6.45 -15.56
CA LEU A 60 -6.31 -5.99 -16.55
C LEU A 60 -7.17 -7.14 -17.10
N THR A 61 -6.86 -8.39 -16.81
CA THR A 61 -7.62 -9.54 -17.33
C THR A 61 -9.08 -9.47 -16.93
N TRP A 62 -9.37 -9.18 -15.66
CA TRP A 62 -10.76 -9.10 -15.19
C TRP A 62 -11.53 -7.92 -15.79
N PRO A 63 -11.02 -6.68 -15.84
CA PRO A 63 -11.63 -5.60 -16.61
C PRO A 63 -11.87 -5.95 -18.08
N ALA A 64 -10.91 -6.63 -18.71
CA ALA A 64 -11.05 -7.06 -20.11
C ALA A 64 -12.18 -8.09 -20.28
N ILE A 65 -12.30 -9.08 -19.40
CA ILE A 65 -13.39 -10.05 -19.41
C ILE A 65 -14.73 -9.33 -19.22
N ALA A 66 -14.82 -8.42 -18.25
CA ALA A 66 -16.04 -7.64 -18.02
C ALA A 66 -16.45 -6.85 -19.26
N TRP A 67 -15.48 -6.20 -19.92
CA TRP A 67 -15.76 -5.50 -21.18
C TRP A 67 -16.24 -6.45 -22.29
N LEU A 68 -15.51 -7.54 -22.53
CA LEU A 68 -15.85 -8.50 -23.60
C LEU A 68 -17.23 -9.15 -23.40
N THR A 69 -17.63 -9.41 -22.15
CA THR A 69 -18.92 -10.05 -21.86
C THR A 69 -20.10 -9.09 -21.86
N THR A 70 -19.88 -7.83 -21.50
CA THR A 70 -20.96 -6.83 -21.39
C THR A 70 -21.03 -5.87 -22.58
N GLY A 71 -20.01 -5.80 -23.43
CA GLY A 71 -19.86 -4.81 -24.50
C GLY A 71 -19.55 -3.38 -24.00
N ARG A 72 -19.42 -3.17 -22.67
CA ARG A 72 -19.19 -1.86 -22.06
C ARG A 72 -17.76 -1.75 -21.57
N GLN A 73 -17.01 -0.75 -22.03
CA GLN A 73 -15.62 -0.52 -21.60
C GLN A 73 -15.52 -0.13 -20.13
N ASP A 74 -16.54 0.52 -19.59
CA ASP A 74 -16.61 0.99 -18.21
C ASP A 74 -17.24 -0.04 -17.24
N ALA A 75 -17.59 -1.24 -17.68
CA ALA A 75 -18.32 -2.23 -16.88
C ALA A 75 -17.67 -2.50 -15.52
N TYR A 76 -16.34 -2.66 -15.49
CA TYR A 76 -15.61 -2.91 -14.27
C TYR A 76 -15.61 -1.68 -13.35
N THR A 77 -15.29 -0.50 -13.88
CA THR A 77 -15.24 0.74 -13.08
C THR A 77 -16.62 1.16 -12.62
N ALA A 78 -17.66 0.99 -13.44
CA ALA A 78 -19.04 1.24 -13.07
C ALA A 78 -19.50 0.35 -11.90
N THR A 79 -19.09 -0.91 -11.87
CA THR A 79 -19.36 -1.82 -10.74
C THR A 79 -18.64 -1.34 -9.48
N GLU A 80 -17.36 -0.99 -9.57
CA GLU A 80 -16.58 -0.50 -8.43
C GLU A 80 -17.14 0.82 -7.87
N THR A 81 -17.53 1.76 -8.73
CA THR A 81 -18.14 3.04 -8.29
C THR A 81 -19.52 2.82 -7.68
N SER A 82 -20.32 1.88 -8.22
CA SER A 82 -21.61 1.50 -7.63
C SER A 82 -21.46 0.96 -6.21
N TRP A 83 -20.44 0.13 -5.95
CA TRP A 83 -20.15 -0.38 -4.61
C TRP A 83 -19.67 0.71 -3.64
N ARG A 84 -18.92 1.67 -4.14
CA ARG A 84 -18.39 2.78 -3.32
C ARG A 84 -19.42 3.88 -3.05
N GLY A 85 -20.44 3.99 -3.88
CA GLY A 85 -21.39 5.11 -3.86
C GLY A 85 -20.76 6.45 -4.22
N ALA A 86 -19.58 6.46 -4.83
CA ALA A 86 -18.86 7.67 -5.25
C ALA A 86 -17.95 7.39 -6.46
N ASP A 87 -17.67 8.43 -7.23
CA ASP A 87 -16.75 8.37 -8.38
C ASP A 87 -15.31 8.08 -7.97
N LEU A 88 -14.54 7.49 -8.90
CA LEU A 88 -13.11 7.27 -8.72
C LEU A 88 -12.36 8.61 -8.80
N ALA A 89 -12.09 9.20 -7.67
CA ALA A 89 -11.34 10.45 -7.56
C ALA A 89 -10.04 10.18 -6.77
N PRO A 90 -8.85 10.14 -7.42
CA PRO A 90 -7.58 9.90 -6.74
C PRO A 90 -7.37 10.88 -5.59
N PHE A 91 -6.90 10.38 -4.45
CA PHE A 91 -6.61 11.11 -3.20
C PHE A 91 -7.81 11.74 -2.48
N VAL A 92 -8.89 12.06 -3.19
CA VAL A 92 -10.07 12.74 -2.63
C VAL A 92 -10.71 11.96 -1.49
N PRO A 93 -10.88 10.62 -1.57
CA PRO A 93 -11.51 9.86 -0.49
C PRO A 93 -10.79 10.01 0.86
N TRP A 94 -9.46 10.13 0.86
CA TRP A 94 -8.72 10.35 2.11
C TRP A 94 -9.06 11.68 2.77
N LEU A 95 -9.19 12.75 1.98
CA LEU A 95 -9.54 14.08 2.50
C LEU A 95 -10.97 14.10 3.02
N THR A 96 -11.92 13.55 2.25
CA THR A 96 -13.35 13.56 2.61
C THR A 96 -13.62 12.66 3.80
N ARG A 97 -13.18 11.39 3.77
CA ARG A 97 -13.48 10.42 4.84
C ARG A 97 -12.84 10.76 6.18
N LEU A 98 -11.58 11.20 6.16
CA LEU A 98 -10.96 11.64 7.41
C LEU A 98 -11.63 12.90 7.95
N GLY A 99 -12.09 13.79 7.07
CA GLY A 99 -12.92 14.94 7.46
C GLY A 99 -14.27 14.54 8.05
N ASP A 100 -14.93 13.54 7.48
CA ASP A 100 -16.20 13.00 7.99
C ASP A 100 -16.05 12.35 9.37
N TRP A 101 -14.89 11.70 9.65
CA TRP A 101 -14.67 11.03 10.92
C TRP A 101 -14.36 11.97 12.08
N VAL A 102 -13.55 13.00 11.84
CA VAL A 102 -13.01 13.85 12.92
C VAL A 102 -13.19 15.35 12.66
N GLY A 103 -13.89 15.70 11.60
CA GLY A 103 -14.05 17.09 11.15
C GLY A 103 -12.94 17.54 10.17
N PRO A 104 -13.22 18.55 9.35
CA PRO A 104 -12.36 18.90 8.19
C PRO A 104 -10.95 19.32 8.61
N HIS A 105 -10.79 20.06 9.69
CA HIS A 105 -9.46 20.50 10.16
C HIS A 105 -8.65 19.35 10.77
N LEU A 106 -9.27 18.54 11.62
CA LEU A 106 -8.61 17.38 12.22
C LEU A 106 -8.36 16.29 11.18
N GLY A 107 -9.21 16.15 10.17
CA GLY A 107 -9.01 15.23 9.04
C GLY A 107 -7.73 15.51 8.27
N LEU A 108 -7.42 16.78 8.00
CA LEU A 108 -6.14 17.16 7.38
C LEU A 108 -4.93 16.84 8.26
N ILE A 109 -5.03 17.08 9.56
CA ILE A 109 -3.97 16.73 10.51
C ILE A 109 -3.77 15.21 10.54
N LEU A 110 -4.86 14.45 10.58
CA LEU A 110 -4.80 12.99 10.57
C LEU A 110 -4.18 12.46 9.27
N LEU A 111 -4.52 13.03 8.12
CA LEU A 111 -3.88 12.68 6.85
C LEU A 111 -2.38 12.98 6.89
N ALA A 112 -1.97 14.15 7.39
CA ALA A 112 -0.56 14.48 7.55
C ALA A 112 0.16 13.49 8.46
N VAL A 113 -0.45 13.09 9.57
CA VAL A 113 0.08 12.06 10.49
C VAL A 113 0.24 10.72 9.77
N VAL A 114 -0.76 10.28 9.00
CA VAL A 114 -0.68 9.05 8.20
C VAL A 114 0.48 9.11 7.21
N LEU A 115 0.64 10.22 6.49
CA LEU A 115 1.75 10.40 5.54
C LEU A 115 3.11 10.39 6.23
N VAL A 116 3.23 11.00 7.41
CA VAL A 116 4.45 10.94 8.23
C VAL A 116 4.74 9.51 8.67
N ILE A 117 3.75 8.76 9.15
CA ILE A 117 3.90 7.35 9.55
C ILE A 117 4.38 6.51 8.35
N VAL A 118 3.77 6.69 7.18
CA VAL A 118 4.19 6.03 5.93
C VAL A 118 5.64 6.38 5.58
N GLY A 119 6.01 7.65 5.66
CA GLY A 119 7.39 8.11 5.42
C GLY A 119 8.39 7.49 6.40
N LEU A 120 8.05 7.44 7.68
CA LEU A 120 8.88 6.81 8.72
C LEU A 120 9.02 5.30 8.47
N LEU A 121 7.93 4.62 8.13
CA LEU A 121 7.94 3.19 7.80
C LEU A 121 8.87 2.90 6.62
N LEU A 122 8.72 3.63 5.52
CA LEU A 122 9.56 3.47 4.33
C LEU A 122 11.02 3.85 4.58
N SER A 123 11.27 4.74 5.53
CA SER A 123 12.62 5.16 5.94
C SER A 123 13.25 4.21 6.96
N ALA A 124 12.48 3.30 7.55
CA ALA A 124 12.95 2.42 8.60
C ALA A 124 14.07 1.48 8.11
N PRO A 125 15.23 1.42 8.83
CA PRO A 125 16.31 0.51 8.47
C PRO A 125 15.87 -0.95 8.45
N SER A 126 14.97 -1.34 9.35
CA SER A 126 14.42 -2.69 9.43
C SER A 126 13.63 -3.09 8.17
N LEU A 127 12.85 -2.18 7.57
CA LEU A 127 12.17 -2.47 6.31
C LEU A 127 13.16 -2.55 5.14
N ARG A 128 14.13 -1.63 5.09
CA ARG A 128 15.16 -1.61 4.04
C ARG A 128 16.05 -2.85 4.08
N SER A 129 16.34 -3.37 5.27
CA SER A 129 17.13 -4.60 5.43
C SER A 129 16.46 -5.86 4.90
N LEU A 130 15.11 -5.88 4.77
CA LEU A 130 14.39 -6.97 4.12
C LEU A 130 14.63 -7.04 2.59
N GLY A 131 15.19 -5.99 2.03
CA GLY A 131 15.60 -5.94 0.62
C GLY A 131 14.59 -5.25 -0.30
N PRO A 132 14.95 -5.12 -1.61
CA PRO A 132 14.19 -4.31 -2.56
C PRO A 132 12.77 -4.82 -2.79
N VAL A 133 12.58 -6.12 -2.83
CA VAL A 133 11.24 -6.71 -3.06
C VAL A 133 10.26 -6.23 -1.99
N ALA A 134 10.61 -6.37 -0.72
CA ALA A 134 9.77 -5.96 0.39
C ALA A 134 9.56 -4.44 0.42
N TRP A 135 10.61 -3.68 0.18
CA TRP A 135 10.56 -2.22 0.22
C TRP A 135 9.70 -1.64 -0.92
N PHE A 136 9.96 -2.05 -2.17
CA PHE A 136 9.19 -1.57 -3.33
C PHE A 136 7.75 -2.10 -3.31
N TRP A 137 7.52 -3.30 -2.78
CA TRP A 137 6.17 -3.79 -2.54
C TRP A 137 5.40 -2.87 -1.57
N CYS A 138 5.98 -2.55 -0.42
CA CYS A 138 5.35 -1.64 0.53
C CYS A 138 5.10 -0.26 -0.10
N LEU A 139 6.07 0.30 -0.81
CA LEU A 139 5.92 1.58 -1.52
C LEU A 139 4.78 1.52 -2.54
N GLY A 140 4.81 0.54 -3.45
CA GLY A 140 3.82 0.42 -4.52
C GLY A 140 2.41 0.17 -3.98
N TYR A 141 2.28 -0.65 -2.94
CA TYR A 141 1.01 -0.93 -2.32
C TYR A 141 0.45 0.27 -1.53
N LEU A 142 1.29 0.98 -0.79
CA LEU A 142 0.89 2.21 -0.08
C LEU A 142 0.48 3.32 -1.05
N LEU A 143 1.20 3.48 -2.15
CA LEU A 143 0.79 4.41 -3.22
C LEU A 143 -0.55 4.00 -3.85
N TYR A 144 -0.74 2.70 -4.09
CA TYR A 144 -2.02 2.20 -4.59
C TYR A 144 -3.18 2.50 -3.63
N LEU A 145 -2.98 2.27 -2.33
CA LEU A 145 -3.99 2.61 -1.32
C LEU A 145 -4.25 4.13 -1.28
N LEU A 146 -3.20 4.94 -1.33
CA LEU A 146 -3.34 6.41 -1.29
C LEU A 146 -4.10 6.96 -2.50
N ILE A 147 -3.93 6.35 -3.68
CA ILE A 147 -4.56 6.82 -4.92
C ILE A 147 -6.00 6.30 -5.05
N PHE A 148 -6.23 5.02 -4.77
CA PHE A 148 -7.47 4.34 -5.14
C PHE A 148 -8.34 3.91 -3.96
N PHE A 149 -7.79 3.91 -2.74
CA PHE A 149 -8.51 3.41 -1.60
C PHE A 149 -9.43 4.47 -0.98
N ASP A 150 -10.64 4.05 -0.64
CA ASP A 150 -11.55 4.79 0.22
C ASP A 150 -11.40 4.24 1.64
N PRO A 151 -10.82 5.02 2.60
CA PRO A 151 -10.59 4.56 3.96
C PRO A 151 -11.92 4.33 4.68
N THR A 152 -12.31 3.07 4.75
CA THR A 152 -13.52 2.57 5.41
C THR A 152 -13.14 1.68 6.59
N THR A 153 -14.14 1.09 7.25
CA THR A 153 -13.92 0.11 8.34
C THR A 153 -13.16 -1.12 7.88
N SER A 154 -13.09 -1.38 6.56
CA SER A 154 -12.31 -2.48 5.96
C SER A 154 -10.80 -2.23 5.92
N VAL A 155 -10.30 -1.09 6.41
CA VAL A 155 -8.89 -0.68 6.29
C VAL A 155 -7.91 -1.75 6.78
N LEU A 156 -8.18 -2.41 7.91
CA LEU A 156 -7.27 -3.43 8.44
C LEU A 156 -7.12 -4.64 7.50
N ARG A 157 -8.20 -5.07 6.87
CA ARG A 157 -8.17 -6.15 5.87
C ARG A 157 -7.31 -5.77 4.67
N LEU A 158 -7.38 -4.52 4.25
CA LEU A 158 -6.61 -4.00 3.13
C LEU A 158 -5.16 -3.67 3.47
N LEU A 159 -4.80 -3.62 4.76
CA LEU A 159 -3.41 -3.52 5.21
C LEU A 159 -2.70 -4.89 5.30
N LEU A 160 -3.41 -6.02 5.23
CA LEU A 160 -2.79 -7.36 5.29
C LEU A 160 -1.67 -7.58 4.27
N PRO A 161 -1.76 -7.11 3.01
CA PRO A 161 -0.66 -7.23 2.05
C PRO A 161 0.62 -6.48 2.44
N LEU A 162 0.56 -5.58 3.42
CA LEU A 162 1.73 -4.94 4.02
C LEU A 162 2.45 -5.82 5.06
N ALA A 163 2.29 -7.15 5.01
CA ALA A 163 3.00 -8.09 5.88
C ALA A 163 4.51 -7.81 6.00
N PRO A 164 5.25 -7.39 4.95
CA PRO A 164 6.65 -7.00 5.10
C PRO A 164 6.89 -5.86 6.09
N ALA A 165 5.95 -4.92 6.23
CA ALA A 165 6.02 -3.89 7.27
C ALA A 165 5.90 -4.49 8.68
N GLY A 166 5.03 -5.48 8.85
CA GLY A 166 4.92 -6.26 10.10
C GLY A 166 6.21 -7.02 10.43
N TRP A 167 6.82 -7.63 9.43
CA TRP A 167 8.13 -8.31 9.61
C TRP A 167 9.22 -7.31 10.01
N ALA A 168 9.25 -6.12 9.40
CA ALA A 168 10.18 -5.06 9.76
C ALA A 168 9.99 -4.59 11.21
N LEU A 169 8.75 -4.47 11.68
CA LEU A 169 8.46 -4.16 13.09
C LEU A 169 8.92 -5.27 14.02
N ALA A 170 8.69 -6.54 13.65
CA ALA A 170 9.12 -7.68 14.43
C ALA A 170 10.66 -7.77 14.53
N THR A 171 11.39 -7.46 13.45
CA THR A 171 12.86 -7.41 13.48
C THR A 171 13.40 -6.24 14.29
N ALA A 172 12.69 -5.12 14.35
CA ALA A 172 13.06 -3.98 15.19
C ALA A 172 12.83 -4.23 16.70
N ALA A 173 12.00 -5.23 17.05
CA ALA A 173 11.79 -5.67 18.42
C ALA A 173 12.90 -6.65 18.86
N ASP A 174 14.07 -6.12 19.18
CA ASP A 174 15.32 -6.86 19.44
C ASP A 174 15.35 -7.59 20.80
N SER A 175 14.44 -7.26 21.73
CA SER A 175 14.36 -7.86 23.06
C SER A 175 13.01 -8.54 23.31
N THR A 176 12.99 -9.54 24.19
CA THR A 176 11.76 -10.24 24.60
C THR A 176 10.72 -9.25 25.14
N ARG A 177 11.15 -8.25 25.89
CA ARG A 177 10.25 -7.22 26.44
C ARG A 177 9.57 -6.41 25.32
N ARG A 178 10.32 -5.99 24.29
CA ARG A 178 9.78 -5.26 23.14
C ARG A 178 8.84 -6.12 22.30
N ARG A 179 9.16 -7.42 22.10
CA ARG A 179 8.29 -8.38 21.41
C ARG A 179 6.97 -8.57 22.14
N LEU A 180 7.01 -8.76 23.46
CA LEU A 180 5.82 -8.89 24.28
C LEU A 180 4.97 -7.60 24.26
N ALA A 181 5.62 -6.43 24.35
CA ALA A 181 4.93 -5.15 24.24
C ALA A 181 4.25 -4.97 22.86
N LEU A 182 4.94 -5.35 21.77
CA LEU A 182 4.36 -5.33 20.42
C LEU A 182 3.16 -6.28 20.31
N LEU A 183 3.27 -7.51 20.80
CA LEU A 183 2.16 -8.47 20.82
C LEU A 183 0.98 -7.95 21.63
N ALA A 184 1.25 -7.42 22.84
CA ALA A 184 0.20 -6.83 23.67
C ALA A 184 -0.50 -5.65 22.95
N ALA A 185 0.26 -4.77 22.31
CA ALA A 185 -0.28 -3.68 21.52
C ALA A 185 -1.16 -4.17 20.35
N CYS A 186 -0.74 -5.24 19.65
CA CYS A 186 -1.53 -5.85 18.60
C CYS A 186 -2.85 -6.45 19.15
N VAL A 187 -2.79 -7.18 20.26
CA VAL A 187 -3.98 -7.78 20.90
C VAL A 187 -4.94 -6.69 21.36
N ILE A 188 -4.43 -5.67 22.07
CA ILE A 188 -5.25 -4.55 22.54
C ILE A 188 -5.86 -3.80 21.35
N GLY A 189 -5.08 -3.50 20.33
CA GLY A 189 -5.57 -2.86 19.11
C GLY A 189 -6.66 -3.68 18.41
N GLN A 190 -6.50 -5.00 18.34
CA GLN A 190 -7.52 -5.91 17.81
C GLN A 190 -8.81 -5.88 18.64
N LEU A 191 -8.69 -5.94 19.97
CA LEU A 191 -9.85 -5.89 20.86
C LEU A 191 -10.60 -4.55 20.74
N VAL A 192 -9.85 -3.43 20.73
CA VAL A 192 -10.43 -2.11 20.53
C VAL A 192 -11.14 -2.02 19.18
N TRP A 193 -10.50 -2.52 18.12
CA TRP A 193 -11.09 -2.52 16.78
C TRP A 193 -12.40 -3.31 16.74
N VAL A 194 -12.39 -4.54 17.26
CA VAL A 194 -13.57 -5.41 17.26
C VAL A 194 -14.68 -4.83 18.13
N SER A 195 -14.36 -4.36 19.35
CA SER A 195 -15.38 -3.88 20.30
C SER A 195 -15.95 -2.52 19.93
N TRP A 196 -15.19 -1.66 19.25
CA TRP A 196 -15.62 -0.28 18.97
C TRP A 196 -16.08 -0.09 17.52
N VAL A 197 -15.37 -0.67 16.54
CA VAL A 197 -15.67 -0.45 15.12
C VAL A 197 -16.64 -1.50 14.58
N TRP A 198 -16.60 -2.73 15.09
CA TRP A 198 -17.48 -3.82 14.68
C TRP A 198 -18.70 -4.00 15.59
N ASP A 199 -18.81 -3.25 16.68
CA ASP A 199 -20.01 -3.25 17.50
C ASP A 199 -21.11 -2.42 16.82
N PHE A 200 -21.81 -3.05 15.89
CA PHE A 200 -22.90 -2.46 15.15
C PHE A 200 -24.14 -2.12 16.03
N GLY A 201 -24.13 -2.49 17.30
CA GLY A 201 -25.21 -2.18 18.23
C GLY A 201 -25.15 -0.76 18.79
N SER A 202 -23.94 -0.16 18.85
CA SER A 202 -23.71 1.13 19.50
C SER A 202 -23.38 2.28 18.51
N VAL A 203 -22.95 1.95 17.31
CA VAL A 203 -22.57 2.96 16.28
C VAL A 203 -23.29 2.63 14.98
N SER A 204 -24.11 3.55 14.49
CA SER A 204 -24.73 3.46 13.17
C SER A 204 -23.68 3.66 12.07
N VAL A 205 -22.77 2.71 11.92
CA VAL A 205 -21.75 2.74 10.87
C VAL A 205 -22.37 2.17 9.60
N HIS A 206 -22.90 3.04 8.74
CA HIS A 206 -23.40 2.70 7.41
C HIS A 206 -22.27 2.40 6.39
N TRP A 207 -21.16 1.86 6.85
CA TRP A 207 -19.90 1.78 6.08
C TRP A 207 -19.45 0.36 5.77
N VAL A 208 -20.38 -0.57 5.68
CA VAL A 208 -20.03 -1.92 5.22
C VAL A 208 -20.12 -1.96 3.71
N PRO A 209 -19.03 -2.08 2.96
CA PRO A 209 -19.07 -2.55 1.60
C PRO A 209 -19.22 -4.05 1.55
#